data_c09ef99f16de4a6bc2a408dcb009e09b
#
_entry.id   c09ef99f16de4a6bc2a408dcb009e09b
#
_cell.length_a   1.000
_cell.length_b   1.000
_cell.length_c   1.000
_cell.angle_alpha   90.00
_cell.angle_beta   90.00
_cell.angle_gamma   90.00
#
_symmetry.space_group_name_H-M   'P 1'
#
loop_
_entity.id
_entity.type
_entity.pdbx_description
1 polymer ?
#
loop_
_entity_poly.entity_id
_entity_poly.type
_entity_poly.pdbx_seq_one_letter_code
_entity_poly.pdbx_strand_id
1 'polypeptide(L)'
;VSTIKRDTTAEYGRYLAYNVMNCNGCHTNRSSTGEFIGEPFAGGHSWDLNDATYTAANLTQDDSTGRIAKWTREIFIQRFRTGRVLENSPMPWDAYQSVSDFDLTALYKFLEKLPPVRNEVATYVPKQKKETMVQR
;
A
#
# COMPACT_ATOMS: atom_id res chain seq x y z
N VAL A 1 -29.14 2.34 -10.77
CA VAL A 1 -28.05 1.59 -10.12
C VAL A 1 -26.96 1.40 -11.15
N SER A 2 -25.83 2.07 -10.93
CA SER A 2 -24.69 1.90 -11.82
C SER A 2 -24.02 0.56 -11.53
N THR A 3 -23.88 -0.25 -12.55
CA THR A 3 -23.21 -1.55 -12.45
C THR A 3 -21.74 -1.35 -12.75
N ILE A 4 -20.88 -1.78 -11.83
CA ILE A 4 -19.43 -1.75 -12.05
C ILE A 4 -19.10 -2.91 -12.99
N LYS A 5 -18.51 -2.57 -14.13
CA LYS A 5 -18.10 -3.55 -15.12
C LYS A 5 -16.70 -4.03 -14.82
N ARG A 6 -16.54 -5.34 -14.70
CA ARG A 6 -15.22 -5.95 -14.52
C ARG A 6 -14.45 -5.91 -15.83
N ASP A 7 -13.43 -5.07 -15.89
CA ASP A 7 -12.55 -4.96 -17.06
C ASP A 7 -11.17 -4.47 -16.59
N THR A 8 -10.28 -4.09 -17.51
CA THR A 8 -8.95 -3.61 -17.16
C THR A 8 -8.85 -2.08 -17.15
N THR A 9 -9.97 -1.38 -17.00
CA THR A 9 -9.97 0.08 -16.94
C THR A 9 -9.60 0.59 -15.55
N ALA A 10 -9.21 1.86 -15.50
CA ALA A 10 -8.96 2.54 -14.22
C ALA A 10 -10.23 2.63 -13.36
N GLU A 11 -11.40 2.67 -13.98
CA GLU A 11 -12.68 2.71 -13.23
C GLU A 11 -12.88 1.41 -12.43
N TYR A 12 -12.66 0.27 -13.06
CA TYR A 12 -12.72 -1.00 -12.34
C TYR A 12 -11.61 -1.09 -11.30
N GLY A 13 -10.41 -0.59 -11.64
CA GLY A 13 -9.30 -0.52 -10.68
C GLY A 13 -9.65 0.31 -9.45
N ARG A 14 -10.37 1.42 -9.63
CA ARG A 14 -10.84 2.23 -8.52
C ARG A 14 -11.77 1.43 -7.61
N TYR A 15 -12.70 0.69 -8.20
CA TYR A 15 -13.59 -0.18 -7.44
C TYR A 15 -12.80 -1.21 -6.63
N LEU A 16 -11.80 -1.85 -7.22
CA LEU A 16 -10.94 -2.79 -6.51
C LEU A 16 -10.21 -2.14 -5.34
N ALA A 17 -9.66 -0.95 -5.58
CA ALA A 17 -8.87 -0.24 -4.56
C ALA A 17 -9.71 0.19 -3.37
N TYR A 18 -10.93 0.62 -3.59
CA TYR A 18 -11.79 1.13 -2.52
C TYR A 18 -12.67 0.05 -1.87
N ASN A 19 -13.18 -0.90 -2.65
CA ASN A 19 -14.27 -1.75 -2.17
C ASN A 19 -13.89 -3.22 -2.03
N VAL A 20 -12.92 -3.71 -2.77
CA VAL A 20 -12.55 -5.12 -2.75
C VAL A 20 -11.28 -5.36 -1.96
N MET A 21 -10.21 -4.67 -2.31
CA MET A 21 -8.90 -4.86 -1.67
C MET A 21 -8.67 -3.87 -0.52
N ASN A 22 -9.48 -2.84 -0.45
CA ASN A 22 -9.43 -1.83 0.61
C ASN A 22 -8.04 -1.16 0.73
N CYS A 23 -7.42 -0.86 -0.39
CA CYS A 23 -6.11 -0.21 -0.39
C CYS A 23 -6.16 1.15 0.33
N ASN A 24 -7.24 1.91 0.13
CA ASN A 24 -7.42 3.20 0.78
C ASN A 24 -7.50 3.07 2.30
N GLY A 25 -7.99 1.94 2.80
CA GLY A 25 -8.15 1.75 4.24
C GLY A 25 -6.83 1.82 5.00
N CYS A 26 -5.76 1.34 4.37
CA CYS A 26 -4.43 1.34 4.97
C CYS A 26 -3.53 2.44 4.38
N HIS A 27 -3.66 2.72 3.09
CA HIS A 27 -2.77 3.65 2.38
C HIS A 27 -3.26 5.10 2.38
N THR A 28 -4.27 5.43 3.15
CA THR A 28 -4.67 6.81 3.42
C THR A 28 -4.52 7.03 4.93
N ASN A 29 -3.82 8.09 5.31
CA ASN A 29 -3.55 8.32 6.73
C ASN A 29 -4.82 8.53 7.53
N ARG A 30 -4.83 8.01 8.75
CA ARG A 30 -5.96 8.08 9.67
C ARG A 30 -5.55 8.64 11.01
N SER A 31 -6.49 9.29 11.67
CA SER A 31 -6.32 9.72 13.06
C SER A 31 -6.43 8.51 14.01
N SER A 32 -6.17 8.75 15.30
CA SER A 32 -6.31 7.74 16.33
C SER A 32 -7.74 7.23 16.48
N THR A 33 -8.72 8.00 16.02
CA THR A 33 -10.13 7.60 16.03
C THR A 33 -10.59 6.97 14.72
N GLY A 34 -9.67 6.77 13.78
CA GLY A 34 -9.95 6.05 12.53
C GLY A 34 -10.44 6.93 11.38
N GLU A 35 -10.50 8.24 11.57
CA GLU A 35 -10.93 9.14 10.49
C GLU A 35 -9.81 9.37 9.49
N PHE A 36 -10.16 9.44 8.21
CA PHE A 36 -9.18 9.79 7.19
C PHE A 36 -8.75 11.25 7.35
N ILE A 37 -7.45 11.48 7.53
CA ILE A 37 -6.90 12.82 7.72
C ILE A 37 -5.86 13.18 6.65
N GLY A 38 -5.39 12.19 5.88
CA GLY A 38 -4.40 12.42 4.83
C GLY A 38 -5.03 12.42 3.45
N GLU A 39 -4.22 12.78 2.46
CA GLU A 39 -4.64 12.70 1.06
C GLU A 39 -4.82 11.24 0.65
N PRO A 40 -5.81 10.95 -0.20
CA PRO A 40 -6.08 9.57 -0.60
C PRO A 40 -4.86 8.88 -1.19
N PHE A 41 -4.58 7.69 -0.70
CA PHE A 41 -3.49 6.81 -1.15
C PHE A 41 -2.08 7.37 -0.95
N ALA A 42 -1.94 8.49 -0.23
CA ALA A 42 -0.62 9.06 0.00
C ALA A 42 0.16 8.39 1.15
N GLY A 43 -0.43 7.38 1.78
CA GLY A 43 0.23 6.63 2.82
C GLY A 43 0.32 7.36 4.16
N GLY A 44 1.14 6.83 5.05
CA GLY A 44 1.44 7.49 6.33
C GLY A 44 0.78 6.88 7.54
N HIS A 45 -0.21 6.02 7.36
CA HIS A 45 -0.81 5.32 8.50
C HIS A 45 0.15 4.27 9.03
N SER A 46 0.38 4.25 10.34
CA SER A 46 1.40 3.40 10.95
C SER A 46 0.82 2.37 11.90
N TRP A 47 1.52 1.25 12.01
CA TRP A 47 1.29 0.21 13.02
C TRP A 47 2.58 0.06 13.81
N ASP A 48 2.50 0.25 15.11
CA ASP A 48 3.65 0.11 15.99
C ASP A 48 3.61 -1.29 16.62
N LEU A 49 4.36 -2.20 16.00
CA LEU A 49 4.39 -3.60 16.43
C LEU A 49 5.64 -3.89 17.25
N ASN A 50 5.75 -5.11 17.79
CA ASN A 50 6.85 -5.46 18.68
C ASN A 50 8.21 -5.42 18.00
N ASP A 51 8.28 -5.80 16.73
CA ASP A 51 9.55 -5.89 15.98
C ASP A 51 9.91 -4.60 15.25
N ALA A 52 8.92 -3.81 14.90
CA ALA A 52 9.14 -2.65 14.03
C ALA A 52 7.91 -1.76 13.99
N THR A 53 8.11 -0.56 13.50
CA THR A 53 7.00 0.31 13.08
C THR A 53 6.84 0.15 11.58
N TYR A 54 5.63 -0.23 11.16
CA TYR A 54 5.27 -0.37 9.75
C TYR A 54 4.39 0.80 9.36
N THR A 55 4.68 1.42 8.24
CA THR A 55 3.89 2.56 7.76
C THR A 55 3.51 2.32 6.31
N ALA A 56 2.22 2.50 6.00
CA ALA A 56 1.72 2.30 4.65
C ALA A 56 2.38 3.26 3.67
N ALA A 57 2.84 2.73 2.55
CA ALA A 57 3.56 3.50 1.54
C ALA A 57 2.67 4.51 0.83
N ASN A 58 3.28 5.56 0.32
CA ASN A 58 2.65 6.51 -0.58
C ASN A 58 2.49 5.83 -1.93
N LEU A 59 1.24 5.64 -2.37
CA LEU A 59 0.92 4.98 -3.64
C LEU A 59 0.63 5.99 -4.76
N THR A 60 0.77 7.29 -4.51
CA THR A 60 0.55 8.29 -5.55
C THR A 60 1.75 8.37 -6.49
N GLN A 61 1.60 9.14 -7.56
CA GLN A 61 2.60 9.24 -8.62
C GLN A 61 3.66 10.31 -8.38
N ASP A 62 3.87 10.69 -7.11
CA ASP A 62 4.95 11.62 -6.80
C ASP A 62 6.29 10.97 -7.12
N ASP A 63 7.07 11.58 -7.99
CA ASP A 63 8.29 10.96 -8.52
C ASP A 63 9.41 10.79 -7.50
N SER A 64 9.34 11.53 -6.37
CA SER A 64 10.33 11.42 -5.29
C SER A 64 9.89 10.48 -4.18
N THR A 65 8.61 10.48 -3.83
CA THR A 65 8.13 9.81 -2.62
C THR A 65 7.10 8.72 -2.89
N GLY A 66 6.56 8.63 -4.10
CA GLY A 66 5.60 7.59 -4.46
C GLY A 66 6.29 6.24 -4.66
N ARG A 67 5.87 5.23 -3.92
CA ARG A 67 6.48 3.91 -3.94
C ARG A 67 6.50 3.30 -5.34
N ILE A 68 5.41 3.48 -6.09
CA ILE A 68 5.23 2.83 -7.38
C ILE A 68 5.35 3.80 -8.56
N ALA A 69 5.75 5.04 -8.32
CA ALA A 69 5.75 6.09 -9.34
C ALA A 69 6.61 5.75 -10.56
N LYS A 70 7.66 4.94 -10.37
CA LYS A 70 8.57 4.55 -11.45
C LYS A 70 8.44 3.08 -11.83
N TRP A 71 7.43 2.41 -11.31
CA TRP A 71 7.20 1.00 -11.64
C TRP A 71 6.45 0.87 -12.95
N THR A 72 6.70 -0.23 -13.63
CA THR A 72 5.87 -0.67 -14.75
C THR A 72 4.76 -1.56 -14.22
N ARG A 73 3.77 -1.83 -15.08
CA ARG A 73 2.71 -2.79 -14.74
C ARG A 73 3.31 -4.15 -14.36
N GLU A 74 4.31 -4.59 -15.09
CA GLU A 74 4.97 -5.88 -14.87
C GLU A 74 5.64 -5.94 -13.51
N ILE A 75 6.33 -4.88 -13.10
CA ILE A 75 6.94 -4.79 -11.78
C ILE A 75 5.87 -4.80 -10.69
N PHE A 76 4.78 -4.08 -10.89
CA PHE A 76 3.66 -4.04 -9.96
C PHE A 76 3.09 -5.43 -9.73
N ILE A 77 2.79 -6.15 -10.81
CA ILE A 77 2.26 -7.52 -10.74
C ILE A 77 3.28 -8.43 -10.05
N GLN A 78 4.53 -8.35 -10.42
CA GLN A 78 5.58 -9.18 -9.82
C GLN A 78 5.69 -8.96 -8.32
N ARG A 79 5.52 -7.73 -7.84
CA ARG A 79 5.56 -7.46 -6.40
C ARG A 79 4.48 -8.25 -5.67
N PHE A 80 3.26 -8.32 -6.23
CA PHE A 80 2.18 -9.11 -5.63
C PHE A 80 2.48 -10.60 -5.67
N ARG A 81 3.04 -11.09 -6.77
CA ARG A 81 3.40 -12.52 -6.89
C ARG A 81 4.50 -12.93 -5.92
N THR A 82 5.43 -12.03 -5.64
CA THR A 82 6.48 -12.28 -4.64
C THR A 82 5.89 -12.51 -3.25
N GLY A 83 4.79 -11.84 -2.93
CA GLY A 83 4.12 -12.02 -1.67
C GLY A 83 4.85 -11.37 -0.50
N ARG A 84 4.71 -11.97 0.66
CA ARG A 84 5.20 -11.41 1.91
C ARG A 84 6.72 -11.47 1.98
N VAL A 85 7.32 -10.30 2.20
CA VAL A 85 8.78 -10.18 2.38
C VAL A 85 9.11 -9.94 3.85
N LEU A 86 8.38 -9.03 4.51
CA LEU A 86 8.53 -8.77 5.94
C LEU A 86 7.46 -9.56 6.67
N GLU A 87 7.88 -10.45 7.56
CA GLU A 87 7.00 -11.43 8.21
C GLU A 87 5.77 -10.79 8.86
N ASN A 88 5.95 -9.65 9.53
CA ASN A 88 4.89 -9.03 10.30
C ASN A 88 4.26 -7.82 9.63
N SER A 89 4.52 -7.62 8.35
CA SER A 89 3.90 -6.51 7.61
C SER A 89 2.38 -6.61 7.69
N PRO A 90 1.68 -5.49 8.03
CA PRO A 90 0.22 -5.49 8.07
C PRO A 90 -0.46 -5.68 6.72
N MET A 91 0.24 -5.44 5.62
CA MET A 91 -0.34 -5.62 4.30
C MET A 91 -0.67 -7.09 4.06
N PRO A 92 -1.90 -7.42 3.62
CA PRO A 92 -2.31 -8.82 3.47
C PRO A 92 -1.76 -9.44 2.19
N TRP A 93 -0.45 -9.54 2.09
CA TRP A 93 0.24 -10.08 0.91
C TRP A 93 -0.21 -11.48 0.56
N ASP A 94 -0.46 -12.32 1.59
CA ASP A 94 -0.86 -13.71 1.38
C ASP A 94 -2.20 -13.78 0.65
N ALA A 95 -3.14 -12.92 1.05
CA ALA A 95 -4.45 -12.87 0.39
C ALA A 95 -4.36 -12.31 -1.02
N TYR A 96 -3.48 -11.32 -1.24
CA TYR A 96 -3.39 -10.64 -2.53
C TYR A 96 -2.50 -11.35 -3.53
N GLN A 97 -1.69 -12.32 -3.09
CA GLN A 97 -0.73 -13.00 -3.95
C GLN A 97 -1.39 -13.72 -5.13
N SER A 98 -2.63 -14.14 -4.97
CA SER A 98 -3.39 -14.84 -5.99
C SER A 98 -4.37 -13.97 -6.77
N VAL A 99 -4.38 -12.66 -6.55
CA VAL A 99 -5.21 -11.75 -7.34
C VAL A 99 -4.76 -11.84 -8.80
N SER A 100 -5.72 -11.96 -9.73
CA SER A 100 -5.39 -12.19 -11.13
C SER A 100 -4.62 -11.04 -11.75
N ASP A 101 -3.84 -11.36 -12.80
CA ASP A 101 -3.15 -10.33 -13.59
C ASP A 101 -4.14 -9.34 -14.16
N PHE A 102 -5.34 -9.81 -14.54
CA PHE A 102 -6.42 -8.97 -15.05
C PHE A 102 -6.79 -7.88 -14.03
N ASP A 103 -7.08 -8.30 -12.79
CA ASP A 103 -7.47 -7.38 -11.73
C ASP A 103 -6.31 -6.46 -11.33
N LEU A 104 -5.11 -7.01 -11.22
CA LEU A 104 -3.92 -6.19 -10.88
C LEU A 104 -3.64 -5.15 -11.96
N THR A 105 -3.88 -5.49 -13.23
CA THR A 105 -3.74 -4.52 -14.32
C THR A 105 -4.69 -3.35 -14.16
N ALA A 106 -5.96 -3.63 -13.85
CA ALA A 106 -6.93 -2.58 -13.61
C ALA A 106 -6.54 -1.72 -12.40
N LEU A 107 -6.13 -2.37 -11.32
CA LEU A 107 -5.68 -1.66 -10.12
C LEU A 107 -4.49 -0.75 -10.44
N TYR A 108 -3.50 -1.25 -11.16
CA TYR A 108 -2.34 -0.46 -11.56
C TYR A 108 -2.75 0.76 -12.37
N LYS A 109 -3.67 0.61 -13.32
CA LYS A 109 -4.15 1.72 -14.14
C LYS A 109 -4.82 2.81 -13.31
N PHE A 110 -5.53 2.42 -12.27
CA PHE A 110 -6.11 3.39 -11.35
C PHE A 110 -5.02 4.11 -10.57
N LEU A 111 -4.09 3.36 -9.99
CA LEU A 111 -3.04 3.95 -9.15
C LEU A 111 -2.13 4.89 -9.95
N GLU A 112 -1.82 4.55 -11.20
CA GLU A 112 -0.97 5.42 -12.01
C GLU A 112 -1.64 6.76 -12.37
N LYS A 113 -2.95 6.86 -12.22
CA LYS A 113 -3.70 8.10 -12.46
C LYS A 113 -3.91 8.94 -11.20
N LEU A 114 -3.46 8.47 -10.05
CA LEU A 114 -3.62 9.24 -8.82
C LEU A 114 -2.80 10.53 -8.90
N PRO A 115 -3.38 11.67 -8.46
CA PRO A 115 -2.62 12.90 -8.40
C PRO A 115 -1.39 12.72 -7.49
N PRO A 116 -0.23 13.23 -7.91
CA PRO A 116 0.96 13.09 -7.08
C PRO A 116 0.82 13.90 -5.79
N VAL A 117 1.16 13.28 -4.68
CA VAL A 117 1.19 13.91 -3.36
C VAL A 117 2.57 13.64 -2.77
N ARG A 118 3.30 14.71 -2.44
CA ARG A 118 4.61 14.55 -1.83
C ARG A 118 4.43 14.15 -0.38
N ASN A 119 4.81 12.93 -0.05
CA ASN A 119 4.76 12.41 1.31
C ASN A 119 5.81 11.33 1.45
N GLU A 120 6.92 11.66 2.08
CA GLU A 120 7.99 10.70 2.32
C GLU A 120 7.60 9.80 3.48
N VAL A 121 7.63 8.50 3.26
CA VAL A 121 7.19 7.51 4.24
C VAL A 121 8.31 6.51 4.47
N ALA A 122 8.75 6.39 5.71
CA ALA A 122 9.64 5.31 6.13
C ALA A 122 8.77 4.08 6.40
N THR A 123 8.64 3.19 5.43
CA THR A 123 7.68 2.09 5.47
C THR A 123 8.04 1.01 6.49
N TYR A 124 9.29 0.90 6.87
CA TYR A 124 9.73 -0.10 7.82
C TYR A 124 10.86 0.46 8.66
N VAL A 125 10.64 0.58 9.96
CA VAL A 125 11.65 1.02 10.92
C VAL A 125 11.77 -0.06 11.99
N PRO A 126 12.78 -0.91 11.93
CA PRO A 126 12.96 -1.95 12.94
C PRO A 126 13.27 -1.33 14.30
N LYS A 127 12.71 -1.93 15.34
CA LYS A 127 13.04 -1.53 16.70
C LYS A 127 14.39 -2.08 17.07
N GLN A 128 15.18 -1.24 17.71
CA GLN A 128 16.44 -1.72 18.25
C GLN A 128 16.11 -2.77 19.31
N LYS A 129 16.72 -3.93 19.17
CA LYS A 129 16.78 -4.86 20.28
C LYS A 129 17.35 -4.08 21.44
N LYS A 130 16.59 -3.98 22.51
CA LYS A 130 17.16 -3.64 23.79
C LYS A 130 18.36 -4.56 23.94
N GLU A 131 19.50 -4.04 23.69
CA GLU A 131 20.70 -4.71 24.12
C GLU A 131 20.51 -4.97 25.57
N THR A 132 20.30 -6.19 25.90
CA THR A 132 20.65 -6.64 27.20
C THR A 132 22.11 -6.29 27.32
N MET A 133 22.32 -5.18 27.88
CA MET A 133 23.62 -4.87 28.25
C MET A 133 24.02 -5.85 29.26
N VAL A 134 24.57 -6.75 28.74
CA VAL A 134 25.34 -7.52 29.55
C VAL A 134 26.55 -6.76 29.84
N GLN A 135 26.37 -6.27 30.49
CA GLN A 135 27.35 -5.91 30.64
C GLN A 135 28.11 -6.32 31.29
N ARG A 136 28.49 -6.39 31.33
CA ARG A 136 29.22 -6.76 31.71
C ARG A 136 29.77 -6.93 32.48
#